data_8dfdb1db7a70430ebfb31a6d12980e77
#
_entry.id   8dfdb1db7a70430ebfb31a6d12980e77
#
_cell.length_a   1.000
_cell.length_b   1.000
_cell.length_c   1.000
_cell.angle_alpha   90.00
_cell.angle_beta   90.00
_cell.angle_gamma   90.00
#
_symmetry.space_group_name_H-M   'P 1'
#
loop_
_entity.id
_entity.type
_entity.pdbx_description
1 polymer ?
#
loop_
_entity_poly.entity_id
_entity_poly.type
_entity_poly.pdbx_seq_one_letter_code
_entity_poly.pdbx_strand_id
1 'polypeptide(L)'
;MAEQTPAAPQKKRGAGLIKTLLKLLVTGLVIAYVVNKLGWHNIISTCRSINLLYAFLGLVACVISIVLGAFQWYLLLHRKDLRLSFREAFELYYIGMFFNNVGTVAGDGIKVAYVKQRHGLGKIGFAATFLDRFAGLLALSGFAAAGCVILLHQGELHNPTVQAIVRFTAALLGLFACMLAFLTMRRLRRAFFALVNKLRLP
;
A
#
# COMPACT_ATOMS: atom_id res chain seq x y z
N MET A 1 52.15 21.90 9.08
CA MET A 1 50.70 22.09 8.96
C MET A 1 50.07 20.72 9.04
N ALA A 2 49.48 20.37 10.19
CA ALA A 2 48.86 19.07 10.42
C ALA A 2 47.37 19.19 9.98
N GLU A 3 47.00 18.39 9.01
CA GLU A 3 45.65 18.29 8.46
C GLU A 3 44.72 17.55 9.44
N GLN A 4 43.80 18.30 10.04
CA GLN A 4 42.82 17.75 10.97
C GLN A 4 41.73 17.03 10.14
N THR A 5 41.74 15.71 10.18
CA THR A 5 40.66 14.84 9.64
C THR A 5 39.38 15.08 10.44
N PRO A 6 38.25 15.45 9.82
CA PRO A 6 36.99 15.66 10.55
C PRO A 6 36.46 14.33 11.10
N ALA A 7 36.20 14.31 12.41
CA ALA A 7 35.63 13.17 13.12
C ALA A 7 34.22 12.82 12.56
N ALA A 8 34.05 11.57 12.18
CA ALA A 8 32.77 11.05 11.69
C ALA A 8 31.68 11.16 12.78
N PRO A 9 30.42 11.53 12.44
CA PRO A 9 29.36 11.70 13.42
C PRO A 9 29.01 10.36 14.05
N GLN A 10 29.18 10.25 15.37
CA GLN A 10 28.77 9.09 16.17
C GLN A 10 27.25 8.94 16.11
N LYS A 11 26.79 8.01 15.30
CA LYS A 11 25.37 7.63 15.15
C LYS A 11 24.87 7.06 16.49
N LYS A 12 23.88 7.72 17.11
CA LYS A 12 23.23 7.31 18.38
C LYS A 12 22.63 5.90 18.25
N ARG A 13 23.42 4.86 18.47
CA ARG A 13 23.03 3.43 18.36
C ARG A 13 21.98 3.01 19.40
N GLY A 14 21.89 3.69 20.56
CA GLY A 14 20.96 3.31 21.63
C GLY A 14 19.47 3.57 21.34
N ALA A 15 19.14 4.70 20.68
CA ALA A 15 17.75 5.04 20.39
C ALA A 15 17.08 4.10 19.35
N GLY A 16 17.87 3.48 18.48
CA GLY A 16 17.38 2.47 17.52
C GLY A 16 17.00 1.15 18.18
N LEU A 17 17.85 0.69 19.13
CA LEU A 17 17.62 -0.55 19.87
C LEU A 17 16.36 -0.48 20.75
N ILE A 18 16.14 0.62 21.46
CA ILE A 18 14.97 0.83 22.32
C ILE A 18 13.68 0.80 21.47
N LYS A 19 13.67 1.48 20.30
CA LYS A 19 12.52 1.46 19.37
C LYS A 19 12.23 0.05 18.83
N THR A 20 13.27 -0.73 18.54
CA THR A 20 13.12 -2.10 18.05
C THR A 20 12.61 -3.02 19.16
N LEU A 21 13.14 -2.91 20.37
CA LEU A 21 12.68 -3.68 21.54
C LEU A 21 11.21 -3.34 21.88
N LEU A 22 10.83 -2.05 21.83
CA LEU A 22 9.46 -1.63 22.07
C LEU A 22 8.50 -2.21 21.02
N LYS A 23 8.89 -2.21 19.74
CA LYS A 23 8.10 -2.86 18.67
C LYS A 23 7.93 -4.35 18.90
N LEU A 24 9.00 -5.06 19.23
CA LEU A 24 8.96 -6.50 19.53
C LEU A 24 8.08 -6.81 20.74
N LEU A 25 8.17 -5.99 21.78
CA LEU A 25 7.35 -6.13 22.98
C LEU A 25 5.87 -5.93 22.68
N VAL A 26 5.52 -4.85 21.95
CA VAL A 26 4.13 -4.60 21.54
C VAL A 26 3.62 -5.73 20.64
N THR A 27 4.42 -6.20 19.68
CA THR A 27 4.03 -7.32 18.81
C THR A 27 3.81 -8.60 19.62
N GLY A 28 4.71 -8.90 20.56
CA GLY A 28 4.57 -10.05 21.46
C GLY A 28 3.33 -9.98 22.33
N LEU A 29 3.02 -8.81 22.89
CA LEU A 29 1.79 -8.59 23.68
C LEU A 29 0.52 -8.78 22.86
N VAL A 30 0.49 -8.26 21.62
CA VAL A 30 -0.64 -8.43 20.71
C VAL A 30 -0.84 -9.90 20.36
N ILE A 31 0.24 -10.62 20.03
CA ILE A 31 0.19 -12.07 19.73
C ILE A 31 -0.32 -12.83 20.96
N ALA A 32 0.24 -12.56 22.14
CA ALA A 32 -0.18 -13.22 23.38
C ALA A 32 -1.66 -12.95 23.70
N TYR A 33 -2.11 -11.71 23.52
CA TYR A 33 -3.53 -11.35 23.68
C TYR A 33 -4.45 -12.10 22.73
N VAL A 34 -4.08 -12.16 21.43
CA VAL A 34 -4.86 -12.87 20.39
C VAL A 34 -4.91 -14.37 20.70
N VAL A 35 -3.77 -14.99 21.05
CA VAL A 35 -3.69 -16.40 21.39
C VAL A 35 -4.53 -16.73 22.64
N ASN A 36 -4.47 -15.88 23.66
CA ASN A 36 -5.29 -16.06 24.88
C ASN A 36 -6.79 -15.90 24.56
N LYS A 37 -7.17 -14.96 23.72
CA LYS A 37 -8.58 -14.70 23.37
C LYS A 37 -9.18 -15.81 22.49
N LEU A 38 -8.42 -16.31 21.53
CA LEU A 38 -8.86 -17.37 20.62
C LEU A 38 -8.77 -18.77 21.26
N GLY A 39 -7.89 -18.94 22.24
CA GLY A 39 -7.58 -20.23 22.84
C GLY A 39 -6.64 -21.07 21.96
N TRP A 40 -5.52 -21.49 22.56
CA TRP A 40 -4.51 -22.27 21.85
C TRP A 40 -5.06 -23.54 21.19
N HIS A 41 -5.99 -24.21 21.90
CA HIS A 41 -6.64 -25.43 21.39
C HIS A 41 -7.48 -25.17 20.13
N ASN A 42 -8.21 -24.06 20.07
CA ASN A 42 -9.01 -23.69 18.90
C ASN A 42 -8.14 -23.35 17.69
N ILE A 43 -6.98 -22.72 17.91
CA ILE A 43 -6.03 -22.42 16.86
C ILE A 43 -5.51 -23.71 16.24
N ILE A 44 -5.08 -24.68 17.08
CA ILE A 44 -4.56 -25.96 16.60
C ILE A 44 -5.65 -26.78 15.90
N SER A 45 -6.87 -26.83 16.44
CA SER A 45 -7.99 -27.57 15.82
C SER A 45 -8.35 -26.98 14.47
N THR A 46 -8.40 -25.64 14.35
CA THR A 46 -8.64 -24.95 13.08
C THR A 46 -7.52 -25.25 12.07
N CYS A 47 -6.25 -25.21 12.50
CA CYS A 47 -5.14 -25.57 11.60
C CYS A 47 -5.22 -27.02 11.11
N ARG A 48 -5.70 -27.94 11.93
CA ARG A 48 -5.89 -29.36 11.55
C ARG A 48 -7.08 -29.57 10.61
N SER A 49 -8.10 -28.71 10.69
CA SER A 49 -9.31 -28.80 9.82
C SER A 49 -9.13 -28.08 8.48
N ILE A 50 -7.98 -27.44 8.22
CA ILE A 50 -7.71 -26.77 6.95
C ILE A 50 -7.69 -27.80 5.82
N ASN A 51 -8.54 -27.56 4.81
CA ASN A 51 -8.45 -28.32 3.58
C ASN A 51 -7.22 -27.88 2.79
N LEU A 52 -6.27 -28.80 2.65
CA LEU A 52 -4.98 -28.54 1.97
C LEU A 52 -5.15 -28.05 0.53
N LEU A 53 -6.22 -28.48 -0.16
CA LEU A 53 -6.50 -28.00 -1.52
C LEU A 53 -6.79 -26.49 -1.54
N TYR A 54 -7.64 -26.00 -0.63
CA TYR A 54 -7.92 -24.56 -0.53
C TYR A 54 -6.72 -23.77 -0.04
N ALA A 55 -5.93 -24.32 0.86
CA ALA A 55 -4.69 -23.70 1.29
C ALA A 55 -3.68 -23.56 0.13
N PHE A 56 -3.54 -24.61 -0.68
CA PHE A 56 -2.70 -24.58 -1.89
C PHE A 56 -3.21 -23.58 -2.93
N LEU A 57 -4.53 -23.58 -3.20
CA LEU A 57 -5.13 -22.61 -4.13
C LEU A 57 -4.93 -21.17 -3.63
N GLY A 58 -5.06 -20.92 -2.33
CA GLY A 58 -4.76 -19.63 -1.71
C GLY A 58 -3.31 -19.21 -1.91
N LEU A 59 -2.36 -20.11 -1.73
CA LEU A 59 -0.94 -19.87 -1.98
C LEU A 59 -0.67 -19.51 -3.45
N VAL A 60 -1.25 -20.30 -4.37
CA VAL A 60 -1.13 -20.03 -5.82
C VAL A 60 -1.72 -18.66 -6.15
N ALA A 61 -2.90 -18.32 -5.62
CA ALA A 61 -3.51 -17.02 -5.81
C ALA A 61 -2.64 -15.86 -5.28
N CYS A 62 -1.98 -16.03 -4.12
CA CYS A 62 -1.02 -15.07 -3.58
C CYS A 62 0.17 -14.85 -4.54
N VAL A 63 0.75 -15.94 -5.06
CA VAL A 63 1.87 -15.83 -6.01
C VAL A 63 1.45 -15.10 -7.29
N ILE A 64 0.30 -15.47 -7.84
CA ILE A 64 -0.27 -14.80 -9.03
C ILE A 64 -0.49 -13.31 -8.75
N SER A 65 -1.04 -12.96 -7.59
CA SER A 65 -1.27 -11.56 -7.19
C SER A 65 0.03 -10.74 -7.14
N ILE A 66 1.12 -11.32 -6.61
CA ILE A 66 2.44 -10.66 -6.56
C ILE A 66 2.98 -10.43 -7.99
N VAL A 67 2.88 -11.44 -8.85
CA VAL A 67 3.34 -11.35 -10.25
C VAL A 67 2.53 -10.29 -11.02
N LEU A 68 1.20 -10.30 -10.86
CA LEU A 68 0.33 -9.29 -11.49
C LEU A 68 0.60 -7.87 -10.98
N GLY A 69 0.82 -7.70 -9.68
CA GLY A 69 1.20 -6.40 -9.12
C GLY A 69 2.53 -5.89 -9.66
N ALA A 70 3.53 -6.76 -9.76
CA ALA A 70 4.81 -6.42 -10.35
C ALA A 70 4.68 -6.07 -11.84
N PHE A 71 3.85 -6.81 -12.58
CA PHE A 71 3.56 -6.56 -14.00
C PHE A 71 2.82 -5.23 -14.20
N GLN A 72 1.81 -4.94 -13.37
CA GLN A 72 1.13 -3.65 -13.38
C GLN A 72 2.10 -2.49 -13.15
N TRP A 73 2.98 -2.61 -12.15
CA TRP A 73 3.98 -1.59 -11.85
C TRP A 73 5.00 -1.43 -12.98
N TYR A 74 5.42 -2.54 -13.60
CA TYR A 74 6.26 -2.55 -14.78
C TYR A 74 5.61 -1.78 -15.94
N LEU A 75 4.33 -2.03 -16.23
CA LEU A 75 3.59 -1.32 -17.29
C LEU A 75 3.50 0.19 -17.02
N LEU A 76 3.30 0.59 -15.76
CA LEU A 76 3.25 2.00 -15.38
C LEU A 76 4.60 2.72 -15.58
N LEU A 77 5.71 1.99 -15.45
CA LEU A 77 7.05 2.49 -15.69
C LEU A 77 7.50 2.37 -17.15
N HIS A 78 6.89 1.46 -17.92
CA HIS A 78 7.33 1.16 -19.28
C HIS A 78 7.07 2.33 -20.23
N ARG A 79 8.10 3.15 -20.41
CA ARG A 79 8.13 4.29 -21.32
C ARG A 79 9.36 4.20 -22.22
N LYS A 80 9.34 4.91 -23.38
CA LYS A 80 10.47 4.93 -24.33
C LYS A 80 11.81 5.32 -23.70
N ASP A 81 11.75 6.13 -22.63
CA ASP A 81 12.94 6.66 -21.95
C ASP A 81 13.40 5.77 -20.76
N LEU A 82 12.59 4.80 -20.34
CA LEU A 82 12.89 3.92 -19.21
C LEU A 82 12.97 2.48 -19.68
N ARG A 83 14.21 2.01 -19.93
CA ARG A 83 14.48 0.62 -20.31
C ARG A 83 14.65 -0.24 -19.06
N LEU A 84 13.55 -0.44 -18.32
CA LEU A 84 13.51 -1.38 -17.21
C LEU A 84 13.07 -2.75 -17.73
N SER A 85 13.80 -3.82 -17.38
CA SER A 85 13.35 -5.18 -17.68
C SER A 85 12.26 -5.62 -16.72
N PHE A 86 11.38 -6.54 -17.13
CA PHE A 86 10.36 -7.07 -16.24
C PHE A 86 10.97 -7.74 -14.98
N ARG A 87 12.09 -8.45 -15.15
CA ARG A 87 12.80 -9.09 -14.03
C ARG A 87 13.24 -8.05 -12.99
N GLU A 88 13.83 -6.95 -13.42
CA GLU A 88 14.27 -5.87 -12.55
C GLU A 88 13.08 -5.20 -11.85
N ALA A 89 11.97 -4.98 -12.55
CA ALA A 89 10.74 -4.47 -11.98
C ALA A 89 10.16 -5.43 -10.92
N PHE A 90 10.18 -6.73 -11.19
CA PHE A 90 9.70 -7.77 -10.27
C PHE A 90 10.55 -7.83 -9.00
N GLU A 91 11.88 -7.87 -9.13
CA GLU A 91 12.81 -7.87 -8.00
C GLU A 91 12.58 -6.63 -7.11
N LEU A 92 12.46 -5.46 -7.72
CA LEU A 92 12.25 -4.21 -7.01
C LEU A 92 10.86 -4.11 -6.36
N TYR A 93 9.82 -4.63 -7.04
CA TYR A 93 8.48 -4.72 -6.50
C TYR A 93 8.44 -5.62 -5.27
N TYR A 94 9.10 -6.79 -5.33
CA TYR A 94 9.17 -7.74 -4.24
C TYR A 94 9.96 -7.19 -3.03
N ILE A 95 11.08 -6.53 -3.28
CA ILE A 95 11.85 -5.81 -2.24
C ILE A 95 10.96 -4.72 -1.60
N GLY A 96 10.27 -3.93 -2.42
CA GLY A 96 9.35 -2.91 -1.93
C GLY A 96 8.23 -3.48 -1.05
N MET A 97 7.65 -4.60 -1.45
CA MET A 97 6.63 -5.31 -0.69
C MET A 97 7.16 -5.80 0.67
N PHE A 98 8.38 -6.37 0.70
CA PHE A 98 9.03 -6.76 1.94
C PHE A 98 9.20 -5.56 2.91
N PHE A 99 9.73 -4.44 2.43
CA PHE A 99 9.93 -3.26 3.26
C PHE A 99 8.62 -2.57 3.67
N ASN A 100 7.54 -2.71 2.91
CA ASN A 100 6.22 -2.22 3.30
C ASN A 100 5.65 -2.98 4.52
N ASN A 101 6.07 -4.23 4.77
CA ASN A 101 5.75 -4.95 6.01
C ASN A 101 6.49 -4.39 7.24
N VAL A 102 7.65 -3.76 7.05
CA VAL A 102 8.43 -3.13 8.13
C VAL A 102 7.97 -1.69 8.41
N GLY A 103 7.52 -1.00 7.36
CA GLY A 103 7.01 0.37 7.47
C GLY A 103 6.14 0.71 6.26
N THR A 104 4.91 1.12 6.50
CA THR A 104 3.79 1.24 5.54
C THR A 104 4.12 1.94 4.21
N VAL A 105 5.14 2.80 4.18
CA VAL A 105 5.55 3.59 3.00
C VAL A 105 7.02 3.36 2.63
N ALA A 106 7.75 2.57 3.44
CA ALA A 106 9.20 2.40 3.28
C ALA A 106 9.54 1.73 1.95
N GLY A 107 8.81 0.70 1.56
CA GLY A 107 9.03 -0.01 0.30
C GLY A 107 8.70 0.84 -0.93
N ASP A 108 7.68 1.67 -0.84
CA ASP A 108 7.33 2.61 -1.92
C ASP A 108 8.41 3.67 -2.09
N GLY A 109 8.96 4.18 -0.97
CA GLY A 109 10.11 5.07 -0.97
C GLY A 109 11.34 4.45 -1.64
N ILE A 110 11.62 3.16 -1.37
CA ILE A 110 12.74 2.42 -1.97
C ILE A 110 12.54 2.31 -3.49
N LYS A 111 11.34 1.94 -3.97
CA LYS A 111 11.02 1.87 -5.40
C LYS A 111 11.28 3.20 -6.09
N VAL A 112 10.79 4.30 -5.52
CA VAL A 112 10.97 5.65 -6.07
C VAL A 112 12.44 6.07 -6.05
N ALA A 113 13.15 5.81 -4.95
CA ALA A 113 14.57 6.15 -4.80
C ALA A 113 15.43 5.40 -5.82
N TYR A 114 15.17 4.12 -6.05
CA TYR A 114 15.86 3.31 -7.04
C TYR A 114 15.71 3.87 -8.46
N VAL A 115 14.45 4.15 -8.87
CA VAL A 115 14.17 4.73 -10.19
C VAL A 115 14.84 6.10 -10.35
N LYS A 116 14.88 6.91 -9.28
CA LYS A 116 15.56 8.20 -9.28
C LYS A 116 17.08 8.04 -9.44
N GLN A 117 17.70 7.13 -8.67
CA GLN A 117 19.16 6.98 -8.67
C GLN A 117 19.69 6.34 -9.97
N ARG A 118 18.99 5.34 -10.49
CA ARG A 118 19.47 4.58 -11.65
C ARG A 118 19.09 5.21 -13.00
N HIS A 119 17.94 5.88 -13.07
CA HIS A 119 17.41 6.42 -14.32
C HIS A 119 17.19 7.94 -14.30
N GLY A 120 17.42 8.63 -13.18
CA GLY A 120 17.17 10.08 -13.07
C GLY A 120 15.69 10.46 -13.02
N LEU A 121 14.76 9.48 -13.10
CA LEU A 121 13.33 9.68 -13.36
C LEU A 121 12.47 9.53 -12.08
N GLY A 122 12.88 10.14 -10.97
CA GLY A 122 12.19 10.03 -9.68
C GLY A 122 10.72 10.46 -9.72
N LYS A 123 10.36 11.46 -10.52
CA LYS A 123 8.96 11.89 -10.69
C LYS A 123 8.11 10.80 -11.33
N ILE A 124 8.65 10.05 -12.28
CA ILE A 124 7.95 8.95 -12.94
C ILE A 124 7.80 7.76 -11.97
N GLY A 125 8.86 7.42 -11.23
CA GLY A 125 8.79 6.40 -10.18
C GLY A 125 7.74 6.71 -9.11
N PHE A 126 7.66 7.97 -8.66
CA PHE A 126 6.63 8.42 -7.73
C PHE A 126 5.22 8.29 -8.33
N ALA A 127 5.03 8.80 -9.55
CA ALA A 127 3.73 8.72 -10.22
C ALA A 127 3.28 7.27 -10.45
N ALA A 128 4.17 6.38 -10.88
CA ALA A 128 3.87 4.97 -11.06
C ALA A 128 3.48 4.29 -9.74
N THR A 129 4.21 4.55 -8.66
CA THR A 129 3.92 4.00 -7.33
C THR A 129 2.59 4.55 -6.77
N PHE A 130 2.32 5.83 -6.98
CA PHE A 130 1.04 6.43 -6.61
C PHE A 130 -0.14 5.81 -7.38
N LEU A 131 -0.01 5.66 -8.70
CA LEU A 131 -1.05 5.04 -9.55
C LEU A 131 -1.28 3.57 -9.19
N ASP A 132 -0.23 2.82 -8.86
CA ASP A 132 -0.31 1.44 -8.38
C ASP A 132 -1.18 1.36 -7.10
N ARG A 133 -0.90 2.21 -6.11
CA ARG A 133 -1.72 2.30 -4.88
C ARG A 133 -3.16 2.72 -5.15
N PHE A 134 -3.33 3.70 -6.02
CA PHE A 134 -4.64 4.18 -6.39
C PHE A 134 -5.48 3.10 -7.10
N ALA A 135 -4.91 2.38 -8.04
CA ALA A 135 -5.58 1.27 -8.73
C ALA A 135 -5.98 0.15 -7.75
N GLY A 136 -5.10 -0.18 -6.77
CA GLY A 136 -5.42 -1.14 -5.72
C GLY A 136 -6.60 -0.70 -4.85
N LEU A 137 -6.62 0.56 -4.42
CA LEU A 137 -7.73 1.12 -3.64
C LEU A 137 -9.03 1.15 -4.45
N LEU A 138 -8.96 1.49 -5.74
CA LEU A 138 -10.13 1.48 -6.62
C LEU A 138 -10.70 0.07 -6.78
N ALA A 139 -9.86 -0.94 -6.98
CA ALA A 139 -10.28 -2.33 -7.05
C ALA A 139 -10.96 -2.79 -5.75
N LEU A 140 -10.35 -2.50 -4.59
CA LEU A 140 -10.94 -2.83 -3.28
C LEU A 140 -12.30 -2.14 -3.08
N SER A 141 -12.44 -0.87 -3.49
CA SER A 141 -13.70 -0.14 -3.42
C SER A 141 -14.76 -0.75 -4.35
N GLY A 142 -14.36 -1.25 -5.51
CA GLY A 142 -15.24 -1.98 -6.42
C GLY A 142 -15.76 -3.28 -5.81
N PHE A 143 -14.89 -4.08 -5.18
CA PHE A 143 -15.31 -5.29 -4.46
C PHE A 143 -16.22 -4.97 -3.27
N ALA A 144 -15.90 -3.92 -2.51
CA ALA A 144 -16.76 -3.47 -1.42
C ALA A 144 -18.15 -3.05 -1.93
N ALA A 145 -18.21 -2.33 -3.06
CA ALA A 145 -19.47 -1.95 -3.69
C ALA A 145 -20.29 -3.17 -4.14
N ALA A 146 -19.65 -4.15 -4.75
CA ALA A 146 -20.30 -5.42 -5.13
C ALA A 146 -20.86 -6.15 -3.90
N GLY A 147 -20.08 -6.24 -2.82
CA GLY A 147 -20.55 -6.78 -1.53
C GLY A 147 -21.75 -6.02 -0.97
N CYS A 148 -21.74 -4.68 -1.03
CA CYS A 148 -22.88 -3.86 -0.61
C CYS A 148 -24.14 -4.18 -1.43
N VAL A 149 -24.02 -4.32 -2.75
CA VAL A 149 -25.16 -4.68 -3.60
C VAL A 149 -25.75 -6.02 -3.20
N ILE A 150 -24.92 -7.03 -2.92
CA ILE A 150 -25.39 -8.34 -2.45
C ILE A 150 -26.14 -8.22 -1.12
N LEU A 151 -25.59 -7.49 -0.15
CA LEU A 151 -26.24 -7.26 1.16
C LEU A 151 -27.58 -6.52 1.03
N LEU A 152 -27.65 -5.54 0.10
CA LEU A 152 -28.90 -4.84 -0.21
C LEU A 152 -29.96 -5.77 -0.77
N HIS A 153 -29.58 -6.70 -1.67
CA HIS A 153 -30.49 -7.70 -2.21
C HIS A 153 -30.98 -8.71 -1.15
N GLN A 154 -30.20 -8.97 -0.13
CA GLN A 154 -30.57 -9.85 0.98
C GLN A 154 -31.51 -9.18 2.01
N GLY A 155 -31.84 -7.91 1.83
CA GLY A 155 -32.74 -7.18 2.73
C GLY A 155 -32.10 -6.69 4.02
N GLU A 156 -30.78 -6.75 4.15
CA GLU A 156 -30.01 -6.37 5.35
C GLU A 156 -29.89 -4.84 5.58
N LEU A 157 -30.73 -4.05 4.90
CA LEU A 157 -30.76 -2.58 5.02
C LEU A 157 -31.07 -2.06 6.42
N HIS A 158 -31.75 -2.87 7.24
CA HIS A 158 -32.12 -2.48 8.60
C HIS A 158 -30.96 -2.60 9.60
N ASN A 159 -29.88 -3.28 9.22
CA ASN A 159 -28.69 -3.42 10.07
C ASN A 159 -27.86 -2.12 10.04
N PRO A 160 -27.65 -1.43 11.17
CA PRO A 160 -26.91 -0.18 11.22
C PRO A 160 -25.45 -0.33 10.77
N THR A 161 -24.86 -1.51 10.97
CA THR A 161 -23.50 -1.82 10.50
C THR A 161 -23.42 -1.86 8.98
N VAL A 162 -24.42 -2.50 8.33
CA VAL A 162 -24.51 -2.55 6.87
C VAL A 162 -24.68 -1.16 6.28
N GLN A 163 -25.56 -0.33 6.89
CA GLN A 163 -25.73 1.07 6.47
C GLN A 163 -24.42 1.88 6.59
N ALA A 164 -23.65 1.68 7.66
CA ALA A 164 -22.37 2.36 7.84
C ALA A 164 -21.36 1.94 6.76
N ILE A 165 -21.28 0.65 6.43
CA ILE A 165 -20.41 0.11 5.37
C ILE A 165 -20.82 0.68 4.01
N VAL A 166 -22.11 0.69 3.68
CA VAL A 166 -22.63 1.23 2.42
C VAL A 166 -22.31 2.72 2.29
N ARG A 167 -22.54 3.53 3.32
CA ARG A 167 -22.23 4.97 3.33
C ARG A 167 -20.73 5.21 3.15
N PHE A 168 -19.88 4.46 3.87
CA PHE A 168 -18.42 4.56 3.75
C PHE A 168 -17.95 4.21 2.35
N THR A 169 -18.44 3.10 1.77
CA THR A 169 -18.11 2.68 0.41
C THR A 169 -18.55 3.72 -0.63
N ALA A 170 -19.77 4.26 -0.49
CA ALA A 170 -20.27 5.31 -1.37
C ALA A 170 -19.43 6.59 -1.29
N ALA A 171 -19.05 7.02 -0.07
CA ALA A 171 -18.18 8.17 0.13
C ALA A 171 -16.79 7.95 -0.51
N LEU A 172 -16.22 6.75 -0.37
CA LEU A 172 -14.93 6.40 -0.94
C LEU A 172 -14.98 6.40 -2.47
N LEU A 173 -16.01 5.81 -3.07
CA LEU A 173 -16.23 5.83 -4.54
C LEU A 173 -16.45 7.26 -5.05
N GLY A 174 -17.21 8.08 -4.32
CA GLY A 174 -17.39 9.49 -4.62
C GLY A 174 -16.07 10.27 -4.62
N LEU A 175 -15.22 10.02 -3.62
CA LEU A 175 -13.87 10.61 -3.56
C LEU A 175 -13.02 10.19 -4.77
N PHE A 176 -13.06 8.91 -5.17
CA PHE A 176 -12.36 8.44 -6.37
C PHE A 176 -12.89 9.07 -7.65
N ALA A 177 -14.21 9.18 -7.79
CA ALA A 177 -14.83 9.83 -8.93
C ALA A 177 -14.41 11.31 -9.02
N CYS A 178 -14.41 12.05 -7.90
CA CYS A 178 -13.92 13.43 -7.83
C CYS A 178 -12.45 13.53 -8.21
N MET A 179 -11.61 12.62 -7.75
CA MET A 179 -10.18 12.61 -8.08
C MET A 179 -9.94 12.29 -9.56
N LEU A 180 -10.66 11.34 -10.13
CA LEU A 180 -10.61 11.05 -11.57
C LEU A 180 -11.08 12.23 -12.40
N ALA A 181 -12.19 12.87 -12.00
CA ALA A 181 -12.68 14.09 -12.65
C ALA A 181 -11.63 15.22 -12.60
N PHE A 182 -10.98 15.40 -11.45
CA PHE A 182 -9.89 16.38 -11.31
C PHE A 182 -8.69 16.07 -12.22
N LEU A 183 -8.31 14.82 -12.35
CA LEU A 183 -7.18 14.39 -13.19
C LEU A 183 -7.50 14.54 -14.69
N THR A 184 -8.73 14.21 -15.10
CA THR A 184 -9.16 14.20 -16.51
C THR A 184 -9.62 15.58 -17.00
N MET A 185 -10.31 16.35 -16.16
CA MET A 185 -10.88 17.65 -16.55
C MET A 185 -9.85 18.78 -16.45
N ARG A 186 -9.29 19.20 -17.59
CA ARG A 186 -8.35 20.34 -17.67
C ARG A 186 -8.93 21.65 -17.10
N ARG A 187 -10.25 21.85 -17.18
CA ARG A 187 -10.94 23.04 -16.66
C ARG A 187 -10.92 23.07 -15.13
N LEU A 188 -11.24 21.94 -14.48
CA LEU A 188 -11.26 21.81 -13.03
C LEU A 188 -9.85 22.01 -12.42
N ARG A 189 -8.85 21.43 -13.06
CA ARG A 189 -7.45 21.59 -12.66
C ARG A 189 -6.98 23.05 -12.79
N ARG A 190 -7.33 23.75 -13.87
CA ARG A 190 -7.01 25.18 -14.03
C ARG A 190 -7.72 26.05 -12.99
N ALA A 191 -9.01 25.80 -12.72
CA ALA A 191 -9.76 26.49 -11.69
C ALA A 191 -9.15 26.30 -10.29
N PHE A 192 -8.74 25.08 -9.97
CA PHE A 192 -8.08 24.78 -8.69
C PHE A 192 -6.75 25.53 -8.53
N PHE A 193 -5.88 25.49 -9.54
CA PHE A 193 -4.61 26.23 -9.50
C PHE A 193 -4.81 27.74 -9.46
N ALA A 194 -5.83 28.28 -10.15
CA ALA A 194 -6.19 29.69 -10.06
C ALA A 194 -6.66 30.08 -8.64
N LEU A 195 -7.47 29.22 -8.00
CA LEU A 195 -7.92 29.42 -6.62
C LEU A 195 -6.75 29.35 -5.63
N VAL A 196 -5.87 28.37 -5.76
CA VAL A 196 -4.67 28.22 -4.90
C VAL A 196 -3.73 29.41 -5.05
N ASN A 197 -3.51 29.90 -6.28
CA ASN A 197 -2.72 31.11 -6.52
C ASN A 197 -3.38 32.35 -5.93
N LYS A 198 -4.71 32.45 -5.97
CA LYS A 198 -5.45 33.57 -5.36
C LYS A 198 -5.38 33.54 -3.82
N LEU A 199 -5.29 32.34 -3.22
CA LEU A 199 -5.15 32.17 -1.76
C LEU A 199 -3.70 32.34 -1.27
N ARG A 200 -2.70 32.35 -2.17
CA ARG A 200 -1.27 32.57 -1.87
C ARG A 200 -0.85 34.04 -2.05
N LEU A 201 -1.73 35.00 -1.76
CA LEU A 201 -1.40 36.42 -1.67
C LEU A 201 -1.39 36.86 -0.20
N PRO A 202 -0.47 37.74 0.15
CA PRO A 202 1.00 37.80 0.07
C PRO A 202 1.67 37.20 1.27
#